data_4c09e3d7a70d9bdba8157662a641ae97
#
_entry.id   4c09e3d7a70d9bdba8157662a641ae97
#
_cell.length_a   1.000
_cell.length_b   1.000
_cell.length_c   1.000
_cell.angle_alpha   90.00
_cell.angle_beta   90.00
_cell.angle_gamma   90.00
#
_symmetry.space_group_name_H-M   'P 1'
#
loop_
_entity.id
_entity.type
_entity.pdbx_description
1 polymer ?
#
loop_
_entity_poly.entity_id
_entity_poly.type
_entity_poly.pdbx_seq_one_letter_code
_entity_poly.pdbx_strand_id
1 'polypeptide(L)'
;NTVKDYKAIRKQIGYMPGKFSLYQDLTVTENLQFFATIFGTTLEENYHLIRDIYVQIEPFKDRFAGKLSGGMKQKLALCCALIHAPEILFLDEPTTGVDPVSRKELWEMLDRLKRERITIVVSTPYMDEAERCDRIALMQHGSLLSINTPKQITGSFSNTLLSISAVNKPQLIRDLRAFPSAGSVF
;
A
#
# COMPACT_ATOMS: atom_id res chain seq x y z
N ASN A 1 -20.13 -9.03 -13.80
CA ASN A 1 -20.93 -7.98 -13.14
C ASN A 1 -20.73 -8.06 -11.64
N THR A 2 -20.23 -6.98 -11.01
CA THR A 2 -19.84 -6.94 -9.58
C THR A 2 -20.99 -7.32 -8.62
N VAL A 3 -22.23 -7.08 -8.99
CA VAL A 3 -23.41 -7.42 -8.17
C VAL A 3 -23.82 -8.89 -8.33
N LYS A 4 -23.79 -9.43 -9.56
CA LYS A 4 -24.21 -10.80 -9.82
C LYS A 4 -23.11 -11.82 -9.52
N ASP A 5 -21.85 -11.46 -9.80
CA ASP A 5 -20.72 -12.37 -9.76
C ASP A 5 -19.85 -12.17 -8.50
N TYR A 6 -20.36 -11.48 -7.47
CA TYR A 6 -19.57 -11.06 -6.29
C TYR A 6 -18.89 -12.24 -5.58
N LYS A 7 -19.53 -13.44 -5.56
CA LYS A 7 -18.94 -14.62 -4.91
C LYS A 7 -17.69 -15.13 -5.65
N ALA A 8 -17.73 -15.10 -6.99
CA ALA A 8 -16.58 -15.49 -7.81
C ALA A 8 -15.48 -14.43 -7.72
N ILE A 9 -15.84 -13.14 -7.79
CA ILE A 9 -14.92 -12.02 -7.69
C ILE A 9 -14.18 -12.04 -6.34
N ARG A 10 -14.87 -12.26 -5.23
CA ARG A 10 -14.24 -12.32 -3.89
C ARG A 10 -13.18 -13.41 -3.75
N LYS A 11 -13.28 -14.51 -4.51
CA LYS A 11 -12.25 -15.57 -4.52
C LYS A 11 -10.99 -15.14 -5.27
N GLN A 12 -11.09 -14.19 -6.16
CA GLN A 12 -9.98 -13.69 -6.98
C GLN A 12 -9.30 -12.45 -6.40
N ILE A 13 -9.89 -11.85 -5.37
CA ILE A 13 -9.43 -10.57 -4.79
C ILE A 13 -8.91 -10.79 -3.37
N GLY A 14 -7.68 -10.35 -3.13
CA GLY A 14 -7.17 -10.06 -1.80
C GLY A 14 -7.43 -8.59 -1.46
N TYR A 15 -7.83 -8.31 -0.23
CA TYR A 15 -8.07 -6.94 0.22
C TYR A 15 -7.45 -6.70 1.60
N MET A 16 -6.67 -5.65 1.69
CA MET A 16 -6.09 -5.15 2.94
C MET A 16 -6.58 -3.72 3.17
N PRO A 17 -7.50 -3.50 4.11
CA PRO A 17 -8.01 -2.17 4.45
C PRO A 17 -6.98 -1.34 5.21
N GLY A 18 -7.05 -0.02 5.09
CA GLY A 18 -6.13 0.92 5.75
C GLY A 18 -6.19 0.91 7.28
N LYS A 19 -7.32 0.47 7.84
CA LYS A 19 -7.42 0.21 9.28
C LYS A 19 -7.27 -1.28 9.54
N PHE A 20 -6.45 -1.62 10.56
CA PHE A 20 -6.27 -3.01 10.97
C PHE A 20 -7.63 -3.65 11.32
N SER A 21 -8.05 -4.62 10.50
CA SER A 21 -9.38 -5.24 10.54
C SER A 21 -9.36 -6.71 10.92
N LEU A 22 -8.19 -7.26 11.29
CA LEU A 22 -8.07 -8.64 11.73
C LEU A 22 -8.56 -8.81 13.17
N TYR A 23 -8.84 -10.06 13.54
CA TYR A 23 -9.32 -10.41 14.89
C TYR A 23 -8.19 -10.23 15.91
N GLN A 24 -8.32 -9.20 16.74
CA GLN A 24 -7.28 -8.83 17.70
C GLN A 24 -7.13 -9.85 18.84
N ASP A 25 -8.20 -10.56 19.15
CA ASP A 25 -8.28 -11.59 20.20
C ASP A 25 -7.87 -12.98 19.69
N LEU A 26 -7.55 -13.12 18.42
CA LEU A 26 -6.95 -14.30 17.83
C LEU A 26 -5.43 -14.12 17.72
N THR A 27 -4.72 -15.23 17.82
CA THR A 27 -3.26 -15.28 17.55
C THR A 27 -2.97 -15.08 16.06
N VAL A 28 -1.69 -14.93 15.70
CA VAL A 28 -1.25 -14.87 14.31
C VAL A 28 -1.71 -16.12 13.57
N THR A 29 -1.47 -17.30 14.14
CA THR A 29 -1.85 -18.59 13.54
C THR A 29 -3.36 -18.70 13.36
N GLU A 30 -4.15 -18.38 14.39
CA GLU A 30 -5.60 -18.45 14.32
C GLU A 30 -6.21 -17.50 13.29
N ASN A 31 -5.66 -16.28 13.13
CA ASN A 31 -6.09 -15.38 12.07
C ASN A 31 -5.83 -16.00 10.68
N LEU A 32 -4.66 -16.57 10.43
CA LEU A 32 -4.33 -17.20 9.15
C LEU A 32 -5.25 -18.40 8.87
N GLN A 33 -5.45 -19.27 9.85
CA GLN A 33 -6.35 -20.42 9.73
C GLN A 33 -7.80 -20.01 9.47
N PHE A 34 -8.27 -18.96 10.14
CA PHE A 34 -9.61 -18.42 9.94
C PHE A 34 -9.83 -17.98 8.48
N PHE A 35 -8.90 -17.18 7.94
CA PHE A 35 -9.01 -16.73 6.55
C PHE A 35 -8.84 -17.89 5.56
N ALA A 36 -7.91 -18.82 5.79
CA ALA A 36 -7.75 -20.02 4.98
C ALA A 36 -9.08 -20.82 4.93
N THR A 37 -9.71 -21.03 6.08
CA THR A 37 -11.00 -21.74 6.17
C THR A 37 -12.11 -21.03 5.41
N ILE A 38 -12.23 -19.70 5.52
CA ILE A 38 -13.26 -18.93 4.79
C ILE A 38 -13.12 -19.08 3.28
N PHE A 39 -11.90 -19.14 2.78
CA PHE A 39 -11.62 -19.25 1.36
C PHE A 39 -11.53 -20.71 0.86
N GLY A 40 -11.63 -21.71 1.77
CA GLY A 40 -11.59 -23.13 1.44
C GLY A 40 -10.20 -23.60 1.01
N THR A 41 -9.15 -23.07 1.61
CA THR A 41 -7.74 -23.42 1.39
C THR A 41 -7.04 -23.71 2.72
N THR A 42 -5.77 -24.07 2.69
CA THR A 42 -4.92 -24.25 3.86
C THR A 42 -3.70 -23.31 3.82
N LEU A 43 -3.03 -23.17 4.95
CA LEU A 43 -1.79 -22.40 5.02
C LEU A 43 -0.69 -23.04 4.14
N GLU A 44 -0.64 -24.35 4.10
CA GLU A 44 0.37 -25.14 3.40
C GLU A 44 0.24 -25.00 1.88
N GLU A 45 -0.99 -25.02 1.34
CA GLU A 45 -1.25 -24.93 -0.10
C GLU A 45 -0.64 -23.66 -0.73
N ASN A 46 -0.77 -22.53 -0.06
CA ASN A 46 -0.33 -21.22 -0.57
C ASN A 46 0.83 -20.61 0.22
N TYR A 47 1.54 -21.44 1.01
CA TYR A 47 2.66 -20.97 1.82
C TYR A 47 3.73 -20.25 1.02
N HIS A 48 3.97 -20.68 -0.22
CA HIS A 48 4.97 -20.07 -1.10
C HIS A 48 4.74 -18.57 -1.35
N LEU A 49 3.47 -18.11 -1.39
CA LEU A 49 3.11 -16.71 -1.60
C LEU A 49 3.38 -15.85 -0.35
N ILE A 50 3.20 -16.42 0.82
CA ILE A 50 3.30 -15.67 2.08
C ILE A 50 4.61 -15.91 2.82
N ARG A 51 5.41 -16.91 2.43
CA ARG A 51 6.60 -17.40 3.15
C ARG A 51 7.52 -16.26 3.58
N ASP A 52 7.93 -15.41 2.65
CA ASP A 52 8.91 -14.34 2.91
C ASP A 52 8.39 -13.26 3.86
N ILE A 53 7.06 -13.16 3.96
CA ILE A 53 6.37 -12.27 4.91
C ILE A 53 6.19 -12.98 6.24
N TYR A 54 5.67 -14.21 6.18
CA TYR A 54 5.30 -15.00 7.35
C TYR A 54 6.50 -15.33 8.24
N VAL A 55 7.64 -15.71 7.66
CA VAL A 55 8.89 -16.00 8.41
C VAL A 55 9.28 -14.86 9.37
N GLN A 56 8.95 -13.60 9.05
CA GLN A 56 9.26 -12.46 9.89
C GLN A 56 8.32 -12.33 11.10
N ILE A 57 7.13 -12.92 11.05
CA ILE A 57 6.14 -12.91 12.14
C ILE A 57 5.93 -14.28 12.77
N GLU A 58 6.46 -15.34 12.18
CA GLU A 58 6.39 -16.72 12.67
C GLU A 58 6.90 -16.89 14.10
N PRO A 59 7.99 -16.24 14.56
CA PRO A 59 8.40 -16.29 15.96
C PRO A 59 7.34 -15.80 16.95
N PHE A 60 6.32 -15.11 16.46
CA PHE A 60 5.21 -14.56 17.25
C PHE A 60 3.87 -15.22 16.93
N LYS A 61 3.89 -16.39 16.30
CA LYS A 61 2.69 -17.09 15.80
C LYS A 61 1.59 -17.31 16.85
N ASP A 62 1.99 -17.50 18.11
CA ASP A 62 1.09 -17.73 19.24
C ASP A 62 0.71 -16.42 19.99
N ARG A 63 1.17 -15.27 19.49
CA ARG A 63 0.84 -13.96 20.07
C ARG A 63 -0.46 -13.45 19.49
N PHE A 64 -1.31 -12.89 20.35
CA PHE A 64 -2.54 -12.20 19.93
C PHE A 64 -2.25 -11.06 18.97
N ALA A 65 -3.01 -10.96 17.89
CA ALA A 65 -2.83 -9.95 16.86
C ALA A 65 -2.94 -8.51 17.40
N GLY A 66 -3.77 -8.30 18.42
CA GLY A 66 -3.87 -7.00 19.10
C GLY A 66 -2.56 -6.53 19.76
N LYS A 67 -1.68 -7.47 20.15
CA LYS A 67 -0.38 -7.19 20.82
C LYS A 67 0.81 -7.10 19.86
N LEU A 68 0.59 -7.15 18.54
CA LEU A 68 1.62 -6.98 17.53
C LEU A 68 1.95 -5.49 17.33
N SER A 69 3.18 -5.20 16.90
CA SER A 69 3.54 -3.87 16.41
C SER A 69 2.79 -3.52 15.13
N GLY A 70 2.76 -2.23 14.75
CA GLY A 70 2.09 -1.77 13.53
C GLY A 70 2.59 -2.52 12.28
N GLY A 71 3.91 -2.60 12.09
CA GLY A 71 4.49 -3.33 10.96
C GLY A 71 4.20 -4.83 10.97
N MET A 72 4.17 -5.47 12.14
CA MET A 72 3.78 -6.89 12.25
C MET A 72 2.30 -7.10 11.95
N LYS A 73 1.42 -6.19 12.37
CA LYS A 73 0.00 -6.21 12.03
C LYS A 73 -0.22 -6.15 10.53
N GLN A 74 0.53 -5.30 9.84
CA GLN A 74 0.45 -5.20 8.38
C GLN A 74 0.97 -6.44 7.67
N LYS A 75 2.08 -7.02 8.14
CA LYS A 75 2.58 -8.29 7.62
C LYS A 75 1.54 -9.40 7.77
N LEU A 76 0.89 -9.49 8.93
CA LEU A 76 -0.18 -10.45 9.15
C LEU A 76 -1.38 -10.18 8.23
N ALA A 77 -1.82 -8.92 8.10
CA ALA A 77 -2.92 -8.55 7.22
C ALA A 77 -2.63 -8.90 5.76
N LEU A 78 -1.40 -8.66 5.29
CA LEU A 78 -0.99 -9.02 3.95
C LEU A 78 -0.96 -10.55 3.75
N CYS A 79 -0.46 -11.33 4.72
CA CYS A 79 -0.53 -12.79 4.67
C CYS A 79 -1.99 -13.29 4.57
N CYS A 80 -2.90 -12.74 5.38
CA CYS A 80 -4.31 -13.10 5.34
C CYS A 80 -4.97 -12.73 3.99
N ALA A 81 -4.59 -11.61 3.39
CA ALA A 81 -5.10 -11.20 2.09
C ALA A 81 -4.58 -12.07 0.93
N LEU A 82 -3.44 -12.72 1.11
CA LEU A 82 -2.79 -13.57 0.11
C LEU A 82 -3.08 -15.07 0.26
N ILE A 83 -3.64 -15.50 1.40
CA ILE A 83 -3.76 -16.92 1.78
C ILE A 83 -4.50 -17.78 0.74
N HIS A 84 -5.40 -17.18 -0.02
CA HIS A 84 -6.22 -17.85 -1.03
C HIS A 84 -5.72 -17.65 -2.48
N ALA A 85 -4.46 -17.22 -2.64
CA ALA A 85 -3.83 -16.97 -3.94
C ALA A 85 -4.64 -16.07 -4.88
N PRO A 86 -4.93 -14.82 -4.51
CA PRO A 86 -5.73 -13.92 -5.32
C PRO A 86 -5.01 -13.53 -6.62
N GLU A 87 -5.77 -13.24 -7.68
CA GLU A 87 -5.25 -12.66 -8.92
C GLU A 87 -5.00 -11.16 -8.81
N ILE A 88 -5.78 -10.49 -7.94
CA ILE A 88 -5.72 -9.04 -7.72
C ILE A 88 -5.66 -8.77 -6.22
N LEU A 89 -4.71 -7.95 -5.81
CA LEU A 89 -4.53 -7.50 -4.43
C LEU A 89 -4.83 -6.00 -4.33
N PHE A 90 -5.85 -5.64 -3.55
CA PHE A 90 -6.15 -4.26 -3.21
C PHE A 90 -5.59 -3.91 -1.83
N LEU A 91 -4.81 -2.85 -1.77
CA LEU A 91 -4.18 -2.34 -0.54
C LEU A 91 -4.62 -0.89 -0.33
N ASP A 92 -5.32 -0.64 0.75
CA ASP A 92 -5.82 0.68 1.08
C ASP A 92 -4.91 1.35 2.11
N GLU A 93 -4.11 2.32 1.67
CA GLU A 93 -3.11 3.05 2.47
C GLU A 93 -2.23 2.12 3.34
N PRO A 94 -1.59 1.08 2.78
CA PRO A 94 -0.97 0.00 3.54
C PRO A 94 0.22 0.45 4.40
N THR A 95 0.72 1.65 4.22
CA THR A 95 1.89 2.19 4.90
C THR A 95 1.58 3.34 5.85
N THR A 96 0.31 3.74 5.95
CA THR A 96 -0.09 4.83 6.85
C THR A 96 0.17 4.44 8.31
N GLY A 97 0.93 5.29 9.01
CA GLY A 97 1.31 5.05 10.41
C GLY A 97 2.40 3.99 10.61
N VAL A 98 3.11 3.60 9.55
CA VAL A 98 4.21 2.62 9.59
C VAL A 98 5.56 3.34 9.57
N ASP A 99 6.50 2.79 10.33
CA ASP A 99 7.87 3.29 10.34
C ASP A 99 8.56 3.14 8.97
N PRO A 100 9.58 3.97 8.65
CA PRO A 100 10.22 3.96 7.34
C PRO A 100 10.86 2.62 6.94
N VAL A 101 11.35 1.84 7.91
CA VAL A 101 11.99 0.54 7.64
C VAL A 101 10.93 -0.49 7.22
N SER A 102 9.88 -0.63 8.02
CA SER A 102 8.75 -1.53 7.71
C SER A 102 8.05 -1.13 6.40
N ARG A 103 7.96 0.18 6.10
CA ARG A 103 7.42 0.69 4.84
C ARG A 103 8.25 0.24 3.63
N LYS A 104 9.58 0.36 3.72
CA LYS A 104 10.50 -0.13 2.68
C LYS A 104 10.35 -1.64 2.46
N GLU A 105 10.33 -2.40 3.55
CA GLU A 105 10.15 -3.86 3.50
C GLU A 105 8.84 -4.26 2.83
N LEU A 106 7.74 -3.56 3.13
CA LEU A 106 6.44 -3.81 2.49
C LEU A 106 6.53 -3.64 0.98
N TRP A 107 7.11 -2.54 0.50
CA TRP A 107 7.25 -2.30 -0.93
C TRP A 107 8.15 -3.34 -1.62
N GLU A 108 9.23 -3.78 -0.97
CA GLU A 108 10.07 -4.88 -1.48
C GLU A 108 9.29 -6.20 -1.59
N MET A 109 8.37 -6.45 -0.66
CA MET A 109 7.45 -7.60 -0.73
C MET A 109 6.45 -7.46 -1.89
N LEU A 110 5.85 -6.27 -2.09
CA LEU A 110 4.95 -6.02 -3.21
C LEU A 110 5.64 -6.21 -4.56
N ASP A 111 6.89 -5.77 -4.71
CA ASP A 111 7.70 -6.00 -5.91
C ASP A 111 7.94 -7.49 -6.19
N ARG A 112 8.02 -8.33 -5.15
CA ARG A 112 8.10 -9.80 -5.30
C ARG A 112 6.77 -10.41 -5.74
N LEU A 113 5.66 -10.02 -5.10
CA LEU A 113 4.31 -10.49 -5.46
C LEU A 113 3.95 -10.14 -6.91
N LYS A 114 4.40 -8.99 -7.39
CA LYS A 114 4.25 -8.60 -8.80
C LYS A 114 4.94 -9.60 -9.75
N ARG A 115 6.10 -10.15 -9.37
CA ARG A 115 6.78 -11.20 -10.17
C ARG A 115 6.01 -12.51 -10.21
N GLU A 116 5.22 -12.79 -9.19
CA GLU A 116 4.27 -13.92 -9.14
C GLU A 116 2.98 -13.65 -9.94
N ARG A 117 2.95 -12.60 -10.77
CA ARG A 117 1.84 -12.20 -11.64
C ARG A 117 0.57 -11.75 -10.89
N ILE A 118 0.69 -11.36 -9.63
CA ILE A 118 -0.42 -10.75 -8.91
C ILE A 118 -0.54 -9.29 -9.33
N THR A 119 -1.72 -8.89 -9.78
CA THR A 119 -2.01 -7.47 -10.04
C THR A 119 -2.22 -6.74 -8.72
N ILE A 120 -1.45 -5.68 -8.46
CA ILE A 120 -1.52 -4.95 -7.20
C ILE A 120 -2.08 -3.55 -7.44
N VAL A 121 -3.13 -3.20 -6.71
CA VAL A 121 -3.74 -1.86 -6.70
C VAL A 121 -3.55 -1.27 -5.31
N VAL A 122 -2.81 -0.16 -5.21
CA VAL A 122 -2.51 0.51 -3.95
C VAL A 122 -3.13 1.89 -3.94
N SER A 123 -3.88 2.25 -2.91
CA SER A 123 -4.15 3.64 -2.59
C SER A 123 -3.06 4.17 -1.67
N THR A 124 -2.54 5.36 -1.94
CA THR A 124 -1.53 6.00 -1.09
C THR A 124 -1.58 7.53 -1.24
N PRO A 125 -1.43 8.29 -0.15
CA PRO A 125 -1.23 9.73 -0.21
C PRO A 125 0.23 10.13 -0.46
N TYR A 126 1.16 9.17 -0.50
CA TYR A 126 2.60 9.41 -0.57
C TYR A 126 3.10 9.34 -2.01
N MET A 127 3.67 10.43 -2.53
CA MET A 127 4.13 10.52 -3.92
C MET A 127 5.34 9.64 -4.21
N ASP A 128 6.24 9.46 -3.23
CA ASP A 128 7.39 8.55 -3.32
C ASP A 128 6.99 7.09 -3.49
N GLU A 129 5.84 6.70 -2.98
CA GLU A 129 5.25 5.38 -3.21
C GLU A 129 4.60 5.29 -4.60
N ALA A 130 3.89 6.33 -5.00
CA ALA A 130 3.30 6.39 -6.33
C ALA A 130 4.36 6.26 -7.43
N GLU A 131 5.56 6.81 -7.25
CA GLU A 131 6.68 6.67 -8.18
C GLU A 131 7.16 5.23 -8.40
N ARG A 132 6.87 4.31 -7.45
CA ARG A 132 7.19 2.88 -7.56
C ARG A 132 6.17 2.09 -8.38
N CYS A 133 5.02 2.68 -8.66
CA CYS A 133 3.96 2.04 -9.42
C CYS A 133 4.22 2.10 -10.94
N ASP A 134 3.75 1.11 -11.69
CA ASP A 134 3.84 1.14 -13.16
C ASP A 134 2.89 2.19 -13.75
N ARG A 135 1.73 2.38 -13.12
CA ARG A 135 0.72 3.36 -13.52
C ARG A 135 0.13 4.01 -12.27
N ILE A 136 -0.21 5.27 -12.41
CA ILE A 136 -0.83 6.07 -11.35
C ILE A 136 -2.17 6.61 -11.86
N ALA A 137 -3.19 6.54 -11.01
CA ALA A 137 -4.45 7.24 -11.17
C ALA A 137 -4.49 8.40 -10.16
N LEU A 138 -4.36 9.64 -10.63
CA LEU A 138 -4.50 10.82 -9.78
C LEU A 138 -5.98 11.12 -9.55
N MET A 139 -6.37 11.20 -8.28
CA MET A 139 -7.74 11.52 -7.88
C MET A 139 -7.77 12.75 -6.98
N GLN A 140 -8.76 13.60 -7.21
CA GLN A 140 -9.02 14.78 -6.37
C GLN A 140 -10.52 15.05 -6.29
N HIS A 141 -11.03 15.27 -5.08
CA HIS A 141 -12.44 15.53 -4.82
C HIS A 141 -13.41 14.53 -5.51
N GLY A 142 -13.05 13.25 -5.50
CA GLY A 142 -13.85 12.18 -6.12
C GLY A 142 -13.76 12.12 -7.66
N SER A 143 -12.97 12.98 -8.28
CA SER A 143 -12.76 13.01 -9.73
C SER A 143 -11.40 12.44 -10.10
N LEU A 144 -11.38 11.65 -11.18
CA LEU A 144 -10.16 11.13 -11.78
C LEU A 144 -9.54 12.21 -12.68
N LEU A 145 -8.34 12.69 -12.33
CA LEU A 145 -7.65 13.74 -13.07
C LEU A 145 -6.81 13.18 -14.22
N SER A 146 -6.10 12.08 -13.98
CA SER A 146 -5.20 11.48 -14.97
C SER A 146 -4.91 10.04 -14.63
N ILE A 147 -4.67 9.20 -15.65
CA ILE A 147 -4.11 7.86 -15.52
C ILE A 147 -2.92 7.75 -16.47
N ASN A 148 -1.71 7.68 -15.89
CA ASN A 148 -0.49 7.60 -16.70
C ASN A 148 0.64 6.92 -15.89
N THR A 149 1.80 6.73 -16.54
CA THR A 149 3.03 6.37 -15.83
C THR A 149 3.53 7.56 -14.99
N PRO A 150 4.30 7.33 -13.92
CA PRO A 150 4.89 8.41 -13.13
C PRO A 150 5.63 9.45 -13.98
N LYS A 151 6.44 8.98 -14.93
CA LYS A 151 7.21 9.85 -15.85
C LYS A 151 6.31 10.73 -16.76
N GLN A 152 5.20 10.19 -17.22
CA GLN A 152 4.26 10.96 -18.04
C GLN A 152 3.51 12.00 -17.23
N ILE A 153 3.15 11.67 -15.99
CA ILE A 153 2.50 12.63 -15.08
C ILE A 153 3.45 13.78 -14.78
N THR A 154 4.68 13.51 -14.34
CA THR A 154 5.66 14.56 -14.05
C THR A 154 6.03 15.38 -15.29
N GLY A 155 6.15 14.74 -16.46
CA GLY A 155 6.43 15.42 -17.72
C GLY A 155 5.28 16.27 -18.27
N SER A 156 4.04 16.05 -17.79
CA SER A 156 2.89 16.88 -18.20
C SER A 156 2.79 18.22 -17.46
N PHE A 157 3.58 18.41 -16.39
CA PHE A 157 3.64 19.67 -15.68
C PHE A 157 4.45 20.69 -16.50
N SER A 158 3.78 21.74 -16.94
CA SER A 158 4.38 22.84 -17.72
C SER A 158 5.17 23.82 -16.86
N ASN A 159 4.99 23.77 -15.53
CA ASN A 159 5.65 24.71 -14.63
C ASN A 159 7.00 24.17 -14.17
N THR A 160 7.99 25.05 -14.13
CA THR A 160 9.32 24.72 -13.59
C THR A 160 9.34 24.93 -12.07
N LEU A 161 9.70 23.88 -11.33
CA LEU A 161 9.93 23.96 -9.89
C LEU A 161 11.38 24.41 -9.67
N LEU A 162 11.55 25.51 -8.96
CA LEU A 162 12.86 26.04 -8.57
C LEU A 162 13.04 25.89 -7.07
N SER A 163 14.17 25.34 -6.66
CA SER A 163 14.60 25.33 -5.26
C SER A 163 15.60 26.47 -5.03
N ILE A 164 15.27 27.40 -4.15
CA ILE A 164 16.09 28.56 -3.86
C ILE A 164 16.42 28.57 -2.37
N SER A 165 17.67 28.85 -2.03
CA SER A 165 18.13 28.95 -0.65
C SER A 165 18.71 30.35 -0.37
N ALA A 166 18.39 30.89 0.81
CA ALA A 166 18.96 32.16 1.28
C ALA A 166 19.16 32.10 2.79
N VAL A 167 20.07 32.99 3.27
CA VAL A 167 20.34 33.16 4.71
C VAL A 167 19.08 33.68 5.43
N ASN A 168 18.39 34.65 4.82
CA ASN A 168 17.16 35.22 5.37
C ASN A 168 15.94 34.64 4.62
N LYS A 169 15.48 33.45 5.05
CA LYS A 169 14.33 32.76 4.46
C LYS A 169 13.02 33.57 4.49
N PRO A 170 12.64 34.24 5.60
CA PRO A 170 11.44 35.07 5.64
C PRO A 170 11.43 36.23 4.63
N GLN A 171 12.56 36.86 4.40
CA GLN A 171 12.69 37.92 3.40
C GLN A 171 12.56 37.31 1.98
N LEU A 172 13.28 36.23 1.71
CA LEU A 172 13.19 35.52 0.41
C LEU A 172 11.76 35.15 0.05
N ILE A 173 10.97 34.59 1.00
CA ILE A 173 9.57 34.22 0.77
C ILE A 173 8.72 35.46 0.39
N ARG A 174 8.94 36.60 1.06
CA ARG A 174 8.22 37.86 0.72
C ARG A 174 8.57 38.34 -0.68
N ASP A 175 9.86 38.32 -1.01
CA ASP A 175 10.37 38.81 -2.31
C ASP A 175 9.88 37.92 -3.44
N LEU A 176 9.90 36.58 -3.25
CA LEU A 176 9.39 35.62 -4.24
C LEU A 176 7.89 35.73 -4.43
N ARG A 177 7.10 35.94 -3.36
CA ARG A 177 5.64 36.14 -3.49
C ARG A 177 5.29 37.44 -4.23
N ALA A 178 6.15 38.43 -4.17
CA ALA A 178 6.02 39.69 -4.92
C ALA A 178 6.50 39.55 -6.38
N PHE A 179 7.19 38.45 -6.73
CA PHE A 179 7.73 38.25 -8.07
C PHE A 179 6.62 37.88 -9.07
N PRO A 180 6.42 38.66 -10.17
CA PRO A 180 5.27 38.51 -11.05
C PRO A 180 5.11 37.15 -11.72
N SER A 181 6.22 36.43 -11.89
CA SER A 181 6.23 35.09 -12.55
C SER A 181 6.22 33.92 -11.56
N ALA A 182 6.15 34.18 -10.24
CA ALA A 182 6.06 33.11 -9.23
C ALA A 182 4.60 32.65 -9.13
N GLY A 183 4.32 31.38 -9.49
CA GLY A 183 2.98 30.81 -9.39
C GLY A 183 2.60 30.48 -7.94
N SER A 184 3.47 29.77 -7.22
CA SER A 184 3.29 29.42 -5.80
C SER A 184 4.64 29.39 -5.10
N VAL A 185 4.68 29.84 -3.84
CA VAL A 185 5.88 29.87 -2.99
C VAL A 185 5.56 29.16 -1.69
N PHE A 186 6.33 28.10 -1.37
CA PHE A 186 6.14 27.21 -0.20
C PHE A 186 7.31 27.34 0.77
#